data_6c04eefe5c1f82242ea587645c45b6c6
#
_entry.id   6c04eefe5c1f82242ea587645c45b6c6
#
_cell.length_a   1.000
_cell.length_b   1.000
_cell.length_c   1.000
_cell.angle_alpha   90.00
_cell.angle_beta   90.00
_cell.angle_gamma   90.00
#
_symmetry.space_group_name_H-M   'P 1'
#
loop_
_entity.id
_entity.type
_entity.pdbx_description
1 polymer ?
#
loop_
_entity_poly.entity_id
_entity_poly.type
_entity_poly.pdbx_seq_one_letter_code
_entity_poly.pdbx_strand_id
1 'polypeptide(L)'
;SSDLQNGEKMRLGVKQVLTVVKLVDFGVYLGSDEERVLLPKKQVPDGIELGDPIEVFLYKDSSDRMIATTNEPKITLGQLAVLTVADVGRMGAFLDWGLEKDLFLPFKEQTEKVEKGDRCLVSLYVDKSERLCATMKIYHLLQTDSPYKKDDIVTGTVYEVNRDLGAFVAVDNLYSALIPKREMYGRMYPGQEIEARVAAVKEDGKLDLSVRGKIPEQMDKDAELILECIETCGGKLPFTDKADPERIKAEMGMSKAAFKRAVGRLLKQKKIVIKEDGIYSL
;
A
#
# COMPACT_ATOMS: atom_id res chain seq x y z
N SER A 1 26.43 -26.07 24.55
CA SER A 1 26.18 -26.45 25.94
C SER A 1 25.85 -25.21 26.73
N SER A 2 24.68 -25.11 27.35
CA SER A 2 24.34 -24.16 28.40
C SER A 2 24.22 -22.66 28.08
N ASP A 3 23.36 -22.27 27.12
CA ASP A 3 22.92 -20.86 27.03
C ASP A 3 21.46 -20.71 26.57
N LEU A 4 20.54 -21.57 27.06
CA LEU A 4 19.11 -21.49 26.81
C LEU A 4 18.32 -21.40 28.14
N GLN A 5 18.75 -20.51 29.05
CA GLN A 5 18.03 -20.19 30.29
C GLN A 5 18.09 -18.69 30.58
N ASN A 6 17.58 -17.86 29.64
CA ASN A 6 17.05 -16.57 30.01
C ASN A 6 15.56 -16.62 29.68
N GLY A 7 14.73 -16.57 30.72
CA GLY A 7 13.27 -16.49 30.59
C GLY A 7 12.89 -15.25 29.82
N GLU A 8 12.90 -15.31 28.47
CA GLU A 8 12.39 -14.23 27.65
C GLU A 8 10.90 -14.11 27.92
N LYS A 9 10.51 -12.99 28.48
CA LYS A 9 9.10 -12.65 28.74
C LYS A 9 8.29 -12.77 27.46
N MET A 10 7.17 -13.48 27.52
CA MET A 10 6.26 -13.63 26.38
C MET A 10 5.81 -12.27 25.85
N ARG A 11 5.90 -12.05 24.54
CA ARG A 11 5.62 -10.77 23.89
C ARG A 11 4.46 -10.90 22.93
N LEU A 12 3.42 -10.09 23.15
CA LEU A 12 2.30 -9.95 22.20
C LEU A 12 2.76 -9.35 20.87
N GLY A 13 2.17 -9.81 19.78
CA GLY A 13 2.33 -9.19 18.46
C GLY A 13 3.61 -9.54 17.72
N VAL A 14 4.41 -10.49 18.23
CA VAL A 14 5.64 -10.96 17.60
C VAL A 14 5.65 -12.48 17.49
N LYS A 15 6.35 -12.99 16.49
CA LYS A 15 6.69 -14.40 16.40
C LYS A 15 7.83 -14.71 17.36
N GLN A 16 7.73 -15.83 18.03
CA GLN A 16 8.74 -16.30 18.97
C GLN A 16 8.68 -17.81 19.10
N VAL A 17 9.79 -18.43 19.41
CA VAL A 17 9.89 -19.87 19.65
C VAL A 17 9.67 -20.14 21.12
N LEU A 18 8.66 -20.95 21.45
CA LEU A 18 8.33 -21.35 22.80
C LEU A 18 8.40 -22.88 22.94
N THR A 19 8.74 -23.34 24.12
CA THR A 19 8.89 -24.78 24.42
C THR A 19 7.56 -25.36 24.91
N VAL A 20 7.23 -26.57 24.48
CA VAL A 20 6.07 -27.35 24.98
C VAL A 20 6.34 -27.79 26.42
N VAL A 21 5.57 -27.26 27.36
CA VAL A 21 5.72 -27.57 28.80
C VAL A 21 4.62 -28.48 29.33
N LYS A 22 3.48 -28.61 28.61
CA LYS A 22 2.36 -29.49 29.02
C LYS A 22 1.50 -29.88 27.84
N LEU A 23 1.14 -31.16 27.75
CA LEU A 23 0.15 -31.69 26.82
C LEU A 23 -1.21 -31.78 27.52
N VAL A 24 -2.28 -31.39 26.82
CA VAL A 24 -3.68 -31.46 27.30
C VAL A 24 -4.61 -31.86 26.16
N ASP A 25 -5.83 -32.31 26.47
CA ASP A 25 -6.77 -32.80 25.45
C ASP A 25 -7.19 -31.74 24.41
N PHE A 26 -7.16 -30.46 24.79
CA PHE A 26 -7.56 -29.33 23.96
C PHE A 26 -6.39 -28.54 23.35
N GLY A 27 -5.15 -29.01 23.52
CA GLY A 27 -3.96 -28.37 22.94
C GLY A 27 -2.68 -28.64 23.71
N VAL A 28 -1.72 -27.71 23.61
CA VAL A 28 -0.47 -27.75 24.37
C VAL A 28 -0.23 -26.40 25.02
N TYR A 29 0.39 -26.42 26.21
CA TYR A 29 0.91 -25.20 26.83
C TYR A 29 2.37 -25.02 26.45
N LEU A 30 2.67 -23.79 26.02
CA LEU A 30 4.01 -23.36 25.61
C LEU A 30 4.55 -22.35 26.62
N GLY A 31 5.87 -22.34 26.83
CA GLY A 31 6.55 -21.36 27.66
C GLY A 31 7.41 -21.96 28.76
N SER A 32 7.16 -21.57 30.01
CA SER A 32 7.85 -22.06 31.21
C SER A 32 6.83 -22.52 32.27
N ASP A 33 7.32 -23.03 33.40
CA ASP A 33 6.46 -23.38 34.52
C ASP A 33 5.77 -22.15 35.16
N GLU A 34 6.39 -20.97 35.06
CA GLU A 34 5.90 -19.73 35.66
C GLU A 34 4.96 -18.97 34.71
N GLU A 35 5.28 -18.93 33.43
CA GLU A 35 4.51 -18.22 32.41
C GLU A 35 4.25 -19.15 31.21
N ARG A 36 2.99 -19.45 30.95
CA ARG A 36 2.61 -20.36 29.88
C ARG A 36 1.39 -19.88 29.11
N VAL A 37 1.37 -20.17 27.82
CA VAL A 37 0.28 -19.82 26.89
C VAL A 37 -0.25 -21.08 26.20
N LEU A 38 -1.55 -21.12 25.93
CA LEU A 38 -2.19 -22.23 25.24
C LEU A 38 -2.01 -22.07 23.72
N LEU A 39 -1.55 -23.14 23.06
CA LEU A 39 -1.71 -23.37 21.63
C LEU A 39 -2.85 -24.37 21.42
N PRO A 40 -3.97 -23.97 20.76
CA PRO A 40 -5.14 -24.84 20.55
C PRO A 40 -4.80 -26.08 19.74
N LYS A 41 -5.44 -27.20 20.04
CA LYS A 41 -5.21 -28.51 19.42
C LYS A 41 -5.21 -28.51 17.90
N LYS A 42 -6.09 -27.72 17.28
CA LYS A 42 -6.18 -27.61 15.80
C LYS A 42 -4.93 -27.04 15.14
N GLN A 43 -4.06 -26.41 15.94
CA GLN A 43 -2.86 -25.73 15.46
C GLN A 43 -1.57 -26.40 15.97
N VAL A 44 -1.69 -27.45 16.75
CA VAL A 44 -0.56 -28.24 17.23
C VAL A 44 -0.04 -29.10 16.07
N PRO A 45 1.25 -29.01 15.69
CA PRO A 45 1.84 -29.90 14.70
C PRO A 45 1.76 -31.38 15.15
N ASP A 46 1.66 -32.29 14.18
CA ASP A 46 1.65 -33.72 14.46
C ASP A 46 2.97 -34.18 15.06
N GLY A 47 2.89 -35.11 16.04
CA GLY A 47 4.08 -35.74 16.64
C GLY A 47 4.82 -34.86 17.66
N ILE A 48 4.21 -33.76 18.14
CA ILE A 48 4.79 -32.90 19.16
C ILE A 48 4.90 -33.61 20.51
N GLU A 49 6.04 -33.46 21.15
CA GLU A 49 6.36 -34.00 22.47
C GLU A 49 6.69 -32.88 23.48
N LEU A 50 6.76 -33.24 24.76
CA LEU A 50 7.20 -32.34 25.81
C LEU A 50 8.67 -31.95 25.58
N GLY A 51 8.94 -30.64 25.67
CA GLY A 51 10.28 -30.10 25.44
C GLY A 51 10.55 -29.64 24.03
N ASP A 52 9.63 -29.92 23.07
CA ASP A 52 9.81 -29.48 21.69
C ASP A 52 9.62 -27.96 21.54
N PRO A 53 10.43 -27.29 20.69
CA PRO A 53 10.27 -25.90 20.37
C PRO A 53 9.22 -25.73 19.26
N ILE A 54 8.33 -24.75 19.42
CA ILE A 54 7.35 -24.36 18.38
C ILE A 54 7.43 -22.86 18.15
N GLU A 55 7.55 -22.43 16.88
CA GLU A 55 7.40 -21.02 16.52
C GLU A 55 5.91 -20.65 16.52
N VAL A 56 5.55 -19.63 17.28
CA VAL A 56 4.18 -19.16 17.44
C VAL A 56 4.11 -17.64 17.44
N PHE A 57 2.96 -17.12 17.07
CA PHE A 57 2.59 -15.73 17.28
C PHE A 57 1.64 -15.62 18.45
N LEU A 58 1.85 -14.61 19.32
CA LEU A 58 1.02 -14.39 20.49
C LEU A 58 0.08 -13.22 20.32
N TYR A 59 -1.21 -13.44 20.60
CA TYR A 59 -2.25 -12.42 20.57
C TYR A 59 -3.29 -12.68 21.67
N LYS A 60 -4.32 -11.82 21.79
CA LYS A 60 -5.43 -12.05 22.71
C LYS A 60 -6.67 -12.55 21.96
N ASP A 61 -7.26 -13.64 22.45
CA ASP A 61 -8.52 -14.21 21.95
C ASP A 61 -9.73 -13.29 22.22
N SER A 62 -10.92 -13.71 21.83
CA SER A 62 -12.18 -12.98 22.05
C SER A 62 -12.53 -12.79 23.54
N SER A 63 -11.93 -13.57 24.43
CA SER A 63 -12.09 -13.47 25.88
C SER A 63 -10.95 -12.68 26.56
N ASP A 64 -10.13 -11.95 25.78
CA ASP A 64 -8.96 -11.20 26.24
C ASP A 64 -7.86 -12.03 26.92
N ARG A 65 -7.83 -13.35 26.67
CA ARG A 65 -6.78 -14.23 27.16
C ARG A 65 -5.66 -14.31 26.15
N MET A 66 -4.40 -14.30 26.63
CA MET A 66 -3.25 -14.56 25.77
C MET A 66 -3.35 -15.97 25.20
N ILE A 67 -3.17 -16.10 23.89
CA ILE A 67 -3.23 -17.35 23.15
C ILE A 67 -2.12 -17.38 22.10
N ALA A 68 -1.58 -18.56 21.85
CA ALA A 68 -0.60 -18.81 20.80
C ALA A 68 -1.29 -19.30 19.53
N THR A 69 -0.72 -18.97 18.37
CA THR A 69 -1.14 -19.48 17.08
C THR A 69 0.04 -19.81 16.20
N THR A 70 -0.04 -20.87 15.42
CA THR A 70 0.88 -21.20 14.33
C THR A 70 0.42 -20.60 13.01
N ASN A 71 -0.79 -20.01 12.95
CA ASN A 71 -1.25 -19.28 11.77
C ASN A 71 -0.41 -18.02 11.57
N GLU A 72 -0.10 -17.73 10.33
CA GLU A 72 0.68 -16.56 9.91
C GLU A 72 -0.19 -15.32 9.90
N PRO A 73 0.02 -14.32 10.80
CA PRO A 73 -0.66 -13.04 10.68
C PRO A 73 -0.12 -12.24 9.50
N LYS A 74 -0.96 -11.45 8.85
CA LYS A 74 -0.55 -10.56 7.74
C LYS A 74 0.33 -9.39 8.21
N ILE A 75 0.46 -9.17 9.52
CA ILE A 75 1.24 -8.08 10.13
C ILE A 75 1.70 -8.46 11.53
N THR A 76 2.91 -8.04 11.90
CA THR A 76 3.47 -8.15 13.25
C THR A 76 3.89 -6.77 13.79
N LEU A 77 4.22 -6.67 15.08
CA LEU A 77 4.72 -5.41 15.66
C LEU A 77 5.97 -4.91 14.92
N GLY A 78 5.99 -3.62 14.63
CA GLY A 78 7.08 -2.95 13.91
C GLY A 78 6.98 -3.04 12.39
N GLN A 79 5.97 -3.71 11.84
CA GLN A 79 5.71 -3.78 10.41
C GLN A 79 4.55 -2.86 9.99
N LEU A 80 4.51 -2.55 8.70
CA LEU A 80 3.39 -1.95 8.02
C LEU A 80 2.80 -2.97 7.04
N ALA A 81 1.48 -3.05 6.97
CA ALA A 81 0.79 -3.88 6.00
C ALA A 81 -0.55 -3.27 5.57
N VAL A 82 -0.95 -3.56 4.35
CA VAL A 82 -2.28 -3.21 3.85
C VAL A 82 -3.26 -4.30 4.27
N LEU A 83 -4.23 -3.93 5.10
CA LEU A 83 -5.29 -4.82 5.57
C LEU A 83 -6.65 -4.36 5.04
N THR A 84 -7.57 -5.31 4.89
CA THR A 84 -8.95 -5.04 4.45
C THR A 84 -9.87 -4.89 5.64
N VAL A 85 -10.75 -3.88 5.60
CA VAL A 85 -11.81 -3.68 6.59
C VAL A 85 -12.86 -4.80 6.45
N ALA A 86 -12.93 -5.68 7.43
CA ALA A 86 -13.90 -6.78 7.48
C ALA A 86 -15.28 -6.29 7.94
N ASP A 87 -15.30 -5.35 8.92
CA ASP A 87 -16.54 -4.78 9.44
C ASP A 87 -16.28 -3.43 10.14
N VAL A 88 -17.35 -2.66 10.37
CA VAL A 88 -17.29 -1.38 11.09
C VAL A 88 -18.29 -1.40 12.24
N GLY A 89 -17.78 -1.25 13.45
CA GLY A 89 -18.57 -1.24 14.69
C GLY A 89 -18.74 0.16 15.29
N ARG A 90 -19.27 0.21 16.51
CA ARG A 90 -19.56 1.47 17.24
C ARG A 90 -18.33 2.23 17.71
N MET A 91 -17.18 1.54 17.86
CA MET A 91 -15.96 2.11 18.45
C MET A 91 -14.80 2.21 17.47
N GLY A 92 -14.93 1.62 16.28
CA GLY A 92 -13.90 1.54 15.26
C GLY A 92 -14.21 0.50 14.21
N ALA A 93 -13.25 0.20 13.38
CA ALA A 93 -13.30 -0.84 12.37
C ALA A 93 -12.57 -2.10 12.82
N PHE A 94 -12.86 -3.20 12.15
CA PHE A 94 -12.22 -4.50 12.33
C PHE A 94 -11.56 -4.90 11.04
N LEU A 95 -10.27 -5.25 11.10
CA LEU A 95 -9.44 -5.55 9.95
C LEU A 95 -9.12 -7.04 9.88
N ASP A 96 -9.28 -7.63 8.69
CA ASP A 96 -8.81 -9.00 8.43
C ASP A 96 -7.27 -9.03 8.38
N TRP A 97 -6.66 -9.61 9.39
CA TRP A 97 -5.22 -9.81 9.49
C TRP A 97 -4.78 -11.27 9.47
N GLY A 98 -5.70 -12.17 9.06
CA GLY A 98 -5.41 -13.60 8.86
C GLY A 98 -5.59 -14.48 10.10
N LEU A 99 -6.02 -13.93 11.23
CA LEU A 99 -6.32 -14.68 12.46
C LEU A 99 -7.84 -14.76 12.71
N GLU A 100 -8.26 -15.66 13.61
CA GLU A 100 -9.69 -15.87 13.89
C GLU A 100 -10.41 -14.62 14.43
N LYS A 101 -9.71 -13.80 15.23
CA LYS A 101 -10.23 -12.53 15.73
C LYS A 101 -9.68 -11.40 14.88
N ASP A 102 -10.56 -10.62 14.28
CA ASP A 102 -10.18 -9.44 13.51
C ASP A 102 -9.42 -8.42 14.37
N LEU A 103 -8.49 -7.68 13.73
CA LEU A 103 -7.69 -6.66 14.36
C LEU A 103 -8.48 -5.37 14.51
N PHE A 104 -8.58 -4.83 15.72
CA PHE A 104 -9.34 -3.62 16.00
C PHE A 104 -8.58 -2.35 15.59
N LEU A 105 -9.24 -1.48 14.81
CA LEU A 105 -8.79 -0.15 14.41
C LEU A 105 -9.71 0.90 15.04
N PRO A 106 -9.35 1.47 16.20
CA PRO A 106 -10.17 2.51 16.88
C PRO A 106 -10.39 3.74 15.99
N PHE A 107 -11.54 4.41 16.11
CA PHE A 107 -11.80 5.66 15.35
C PHE A 107 -10.71 6.72 15.55
N LYS A 108 -10.18 6.85 16.76
CA LYS A 108 -9.09 7.80 17.07
C LYS A 108 -7.77 7.51 16.36
N GLU A 109 -7.61 6.29 15.85
CA GLU A 109 -6.41 5.85 15.12
C GLU A 109 -6.61 5.84 13.61
N GLN A 110 -7.79 6.19 13.13
CA GLN A 110 -8.08 6.39 11.71
C GLN A 110 -7.66 7.80 11.27
N THR A 111 -7.09 7.93 10.09
CA THR A 111 -6.77 9.23 9.45
C THR A 111 -7.94 9.74 8.63
N GLU A 112 -8.84 8.82 8.23
CA GLU A 112 -10.12 9.12 7.58
C GLU A 112 -11.15 8.04 7.95
N LYS A 113 -12.43 8.32 7.68
CA LYS A 113 -13.50 7.34 7.89
C LYS A 113 -13.36 6.20 6.90
N VAL A 114 -13.37 4.97 7.40
CA VAL A 114 -13.29 3.76 6.58
C VAL A 114 -14.63 3.03 6.55
N GLU A 115 -14.86 2.27 5.49
CA GLU A 115 -16.04 1.43 5.27
C GLU A 115 -15.63 -0.03 5.03
N LYS A 116 -16.59 -0.94 5.15
CA LYS A 116 -16.36 -2.37 4.88
C LYS A 116 -15.85 -2.57 3.45
N GLY A 117 -14.76 -3.32 3.30
CA GLY A 117 -14.09 -3.59 2.04
C GLY A 117 -12.96 -2.62 1.70
N ASP A 118 -12.83 -1.50 2.44
CA ASP A 118 -11.71 -0.59 2.25
C ASP A 118 -10.38 -1.25 2.61
N ARG A 119 -9.33 -0.79 1.95
CA ARG A 119 -7.95 -1.21 2.22
C ARG A 119 -7.22 -0.10 2.97
N CYS A 120 -6.60 -0.43 4.08
CA CYS A 120 -5.88 0.51 4.92
C CYS A 120 -4.44 0.07 5.13
N LEU A 121 -3.47 0.97 4.93
CA LEU A 121 -2.10 0.74 5.37
C LEU A 121 -2.02 1.07 6.86
N VAL A 122 -1.65 0.08 7.65
CA VAL A 122 -1.66 0.17 9.12
C VAL A 122 -0.38 -0.37 9.73
N SER A 123 -0.13 0.03 10.97
CA SER A 123 0.83 -0.60 11.87
C SER A 123 0.11 -1.17 13.08
N LEU A 124 0.79 -2.11 13.78
CA LEU A 124 0.34 -2.62 15.07
C LEU A 124 0.91 -1.79 16.21
N TYR A 125 0.11 -1.62 17.24
CA TYR A 125 0.57 -1.17 18.56
C TYR A 125 -0.15 -1.91 19.67
N VAL A 126 0.44 -1.93 20.85
CA VAL A 126 -0.19 -2.45 22.07
C VAL A 126 -0.81 -1.27 22.81
N ASP A 127 -2.12 -1.33 23.04
CA ASP A 127 -2.85 -0.28 23.76
C ASP A 127 -2.61 -0.35 25.28
N LYS A 128 -3.18 0.60 26.03
CA LYS A 128 -3.06 0.67 27.49
C LYS A 128 -3.70 -0.53 28.22
N SER A 129 -4.54 -1.29 27.54
CA SER A 129 -5.19 -2.51 28.04
C SER A 129 -4.44 -3.77 27.61
N GLU A 130 -3.19 -3.62 27.14
CA GLU A 130 -2.36 -4.71 26.61
C GLU A 130 -3.06 -5.50 25.48
N ARG A 131 -3.74 -4.82 24.57
CA ARG A 131 -4.36 -5.39 23.38
C ARG A 131 -3.64 -4.94 22.13
N LEU A 132 -3.49 -5.82 21.15
CA LEU A 132 -3.04 -5.46 19.84
C LEU A 132 -4.14 -4.68 19.12
N CYS A 133 -3.81 -3.49 18.64
CA CYS A 133 -4.66 -2.62 17.86
C CYS A 133 -3.93 -2.12 16.62
N ALA A 134 -4.68 -1.74 15.60
CA ALA A 134 -4.15 -1.11 14.41
C ALA A 134 -4.16 0.42 14.52
N THR A 135 -3.23 1.07 13.83
CA THR A 135 -3.22 2.53 13.62
C THR A 135 -2.93 2.86 12.17
N MET A 136 -3.66 3.82 11.60
CA MET A 136 -3.37 4.43 10.29
C MET A 136 -2.40 5.61 10.40
N LYS A 137 -2.05 6.05 11.61
CA LYS A 137 -1.14 7.18 11.87
C LYS A 137 0.32 6.76 11.73
N ILE A 138 0.72 6.40 10.53
CA ILE A 138 2.00 5.75 10.24
C ILE A 138 3.12 6.70 9.81
N TYR A 139 2.82 7.98 9.59
CA TYR A 139 3.78 8.96 9.05
C TYR A 139 5.15 8.93 9.75
N HIS A 140 5.15 8.86 11.08
CA HIS A 140 6.37 8.86 11.89
C HIS A 140 7.10 7.50 11.95
N LEU A 141 6.50 6.45 11.40
CA LEU A 141 7.08 5.12 11.31
C LEU A 141 7.82 4.89 10.01
N LEU A 142 7.59 5.76 9.01
CA LEU A 142 8.21 5.64 7.70
C LEU A 142 9.66 6.13 7.74
N GLN A 143 10.52 5.39 7.08
CA GLN A 143 11.94 5.68 6.94
C GLN A 143 12.19 6.73 5.86
N THR A 144 13.32 7.41 5.96
CA THR A 144 13.75 8.45 5.00
C THR A 144 15.09 8.16 4.34
N ASP A 145 15.69 7.02 4.62
CA ASP A 145 16.97 6.56 4.08
C ASP A 145 16.81 5.55 2.94
N SER A 146 15.87 5.82 2.05
CA SER A 146 15.58 4.93 0.92
C SER A 146 16.78 4.78 -0.02
N PRO A 147 16.93 3.62 -0.68
CA PRO A 147 17.99 3.40 -1.68
C PRO A 147 17.70 4.07 -3.02
N TYR A 148 16.49 4.62 -3.19
CA TYR A 148 16.00 5.16 -4.46
C TYR A 148 16.63 6.49 -4.83
N LYS A 149 16.78 6.67 -6.14
CA LYS A 149 17.34 7.88 -6.77
C LYS A 149 16.30 8.51 -7.69
N LYS A 150 16.59 9.74 -8.11
CA LYS A 150 15.79 10.42 -9.13
C LYS A 150 15.68 9.56 -10.38
N ASP A 151 14.48 9.51 -10.93
CA ASP A 151 14.06 8.75 -12.12
C ASP A 151 13.83 7.25 -11.90
N ASP A 152 14.10 6.69 -10.71
CA ASP A 152 13.70 5.33 -10.39
C ASP A 152 12.18 5.18 -10.39
N ILE A 153 11.70 4.00 -10.82
CA ILE A 153 10.30 3.62 -10.73
C ILE A 153 10.10 2.85 -9.42
N VAL A 154 9.11 3.25 -8.67
CA VAL A 154 8.79 2.68 -7.35
C VAL A 154 7.31 2.35 -7.25
N THR A 155 6.99 1.34 -6.46
CA THR A 155 5.62 1.03 -6.05
C THR A 155 5.39 1.48 -4.62
N GLY A 156 4.17 1.87 -4.30
CA GLY A 156 3.84 2.28 -2.94
C GLY A 156 2.34 2.36 -2.72
N THR A 157 1.96 2.46 -1.46
CA THR A 157 0.58 2.59 -1.04
C THR A 157 0.29 4.03 -0.61
N VAL A 158 -0.74 4.63 -1.19
CA VAL A 158 -1.29 5.90 -0.69
C VAL A 158 -1.90 5.63 0.68
N TYR A 159 -1.49 6.36 1.72
CA TYR A 159 -2.03 6.17 3.07
C TYR A 159 -2.79 7.38 3.60
N GLU A 160 -2.60 8.56 2.99
CA GLU A 160 -3.31 9.79 3.34
C GLU A 160 -3.38 10.71 2.12
N VAL A 161 -4.49 11.42 1.95
CA VAL A 161 -4.63 12.45 0.90
C VAL A 161 -4.94 13.79 1.56
N ASN A 162 -4.00 14.73 1.46
CA ASN A 162 -4.14 16.08 1.93
C ASN A 162 -4.53 17.01 0.78
N ARG A 163 -5.57 17.84 0.98
CA ARG A 163 -6.12 18.71 -0.07
C ARG A 163 -5.13 19.78 -0.55
N ASP A 164 -4.21 20.19 0.29
CA ASP A 164 -3.26 21.27 0.01
C ASP A 164 -1.89 20.75 -0.43
N LEU A 165 -1.43 19.65 0.16
CA LEU A 165 -0.10 19.11 -0.05
C LEU A 165 -0.07 18.07 -1.19
N GLY A 166 -1.04 17.16 -1.24
CA GLY A 166 -1.09 16.05 -2.19
C GLY A 166 -1.33 14.70 -1.52
N ALA A 167 -0.87 13.62 -2.14
CA ALA A 167 -1.02 12.27 -1.63
C ALA A 167 0.27 11.78 -0.94
N PHE A 168 0.15 11.39 0.31
CA PHE A 168 1.24 10.74 1.05
C PHE A 168 1.30 9.26 0.70
N VAL A 169 2.49 8.79 0.40
CA VAL A 169 2.75 7.44 -0.09
C VAL A 169 3.80 6.76 0.76
N ALA A 170 3.58 5.51 1.10
CA ALA A 170 4.58 4.63 1.67
C ALA A 170 5.16 3.77 0.54
N VAL A 171 6.33 4.12 0.04
CA VAL A 171 7.06 3.34 -0.97
C VAL A 171 7.56 2.06 -0.30
N ASP A 172 7.29 0.90 -0.93
CA ASP A 172 7.56 -0.44 -0.40
C ASP A 172 6.92 -0.69 0.99
N ASN A 173 5.88 0.10 1.36
CA ASN A 173 5.31 0.16 2.71
C ASN A 173 6.36 0.48 3.80
N LEU A 174 7.42 1.18 3.46
CA LEU A 174 8.56 1.45 4.33
C LEU A 174 9.04 2.90 4.26
N TYR A 175 9.16 3.48 3.07
CA TYR A 175 9.79 4.78 2.87
C TYR A 175 8.79 5.91 2.66
N SER A 176 9.08 7.06 3.27
CA SER A 176 8.23 8.26 3.22
C SER A 176 8.31 8.95 1.86
N ALA A 177 7.16 9.11 1.22
CA ALA A 177 7.07 9.81 -0.06
C ALA A 177 5.81 10.68 -0.15
N LEU A 178 5.84 11.66 -1.05
CA LEU A 178 4.73 12.55 -1.37
C LEU A 178 4.58 12.66 -2.88
N ILE A 179 3.35 12.52 -3.37
CA ILE A 179 2.97 13.02 -4.69
C ILE A 179 2.41 14.42 -4.47
N PRO A 180 3.14 15.48 -4.85
CA PRO A 180 2.64 16.84 -4.69
C PRO A 180 1.32 17.03 -5.44
N LYS A 181 0.42 17.89 -4.93
CA LYS A 181 -0.89 18.17 -5.52
C LYS A 181 -0.84 18.45 -7.04
N ARG A 182 0.18 19.20 -7.49
CA ARG A 182 0.40 19.52 -8.91
C ARG A 182 0.73 18.31 -9.79
N GLU A 183 1.22 17.23 -9.17
CA GLU A 183 1.58 15.96 -9.84
C GLU A 183 0.48 14.90 -9.75
N MET A 184 -0.58 15.14 -8.95
CA MET A 184 -1.70 14.24 -8.85
C MET A 184 -2.49 14.21 -10.15
N TYR A 185 -2.81 13.01 -10.63
CA TYR A 185 -3.68 12.80 -11.78
C TYR A 185 -4.90 11.98 -11.34
N GLY A 186 -6.07 12.55 -11.55
CA GLY A 186 -7.32 11.93 -11.10
C GLY A 186 -7.50 11.95 -9.57
N ARG A 187 -8.41 11.13 -9.10
CA ARG A 187 -8.71 10.97 -7.66
C ARG A 187 -7.82 9.88 -7.07
N MET A 188 -7.09 10.21 -6.04
CA MET A 188 -6.34 9.24 -5.22
C MET A 188 -7.08 9.02 -3.90
N TYR A 189 -6.94 7.84 -3.34
CA TYR A 189 -7.57 7.46 -2.08
C TYR A 189 -6.63 6.54 -1.26
N PRO A 190 -6.71 6.58 0.06
CA PRO A 190 -5.97 5.69 0.93
C PRO A 190 -6.22 4.21 0.65
N GLY A 191 -5.19 3.39 0.79
CA GLY A 191 -5.20 1.97 0.41
C GLY A 191 -4.95 1.69 -1.07
N GLN A 192 -4.90 2.73 -1.90
CA GLN A 192 -4.58 2.60 -3.32
C GLN A 192 -3.09 2.28 -3.50
N GLU A 193 -2.81 1.20 -4.22
CA GLU A 193 -1.46 0.90 -4.69
C GLU A 193 -1.17 1.66 -5.99
N ILE A 194 0.00 2.24 -6.07
CA ILE A 194 0.42 3.05 -7.22
C ILE A 194 1.84 2.70 -7.64
N GLU A 195 2.10 2.87 -8.92
CA GLU A 195 3.44 2.95 -9.48
C GLU A 195 3.73 4.42 -9.81
N ALA A 196 4.90 4.89 -9.41
CA ALA A 196 5.32 6.27 -9.62
C ALA A 196 6.83 6.36 -9.87
N ARG A 197 7.23 7.47 -10.48
CA ARG A 197 8.64 7.80 -10.68
C ARG A 197 9.12 8.74 -9.58
N VAL A 198 10.31 8.50 -9.05
CA VAL A 198 10.98 9.42 -8.13
C VAL A 198 11.36 10.70 -8.89
N ALA A 199 10.69 11.80 -8.60
CA ALA A 199 10.94 13.10 -9.20
C ALA A 199 12.14 13.80 -8.54
N ALA A 200 12.27 13.64 -7.22
CA ALA A 200 13.38 14.15 -6.43
C ALA A 200 13.54 13.37 -5.13
N VAL A 201 14.75 13.33 -4.62
CA VAL A 201 15.07 12.95 -3.24
C VAL A 201 15.36 14.24 -2.48
N LYS A 202 14.65 14.49 -1.40
CA LYS A 202 14.80 15.69 -0.56
C LYS A 202 16.04 15.60 0.34
N GLU A 203 16.47 16.71 0.87
CA GLU A 203 17.61 16.77 1.83
C GLU A 203 17.37 15.90 3.08
N ASP A 204 16.11 15.77 3.52
CA ASP A 204 15.71 14.92 4.64
C ASP A 204 15.49 13.44 4.23
N GLY A 205 15.82 13.09 3.00
CA GLY A 205 15.72 11.72 2.45
C GLY A 205 14.33 11.30 1.99
N LYS A 206 13.29 12.11 2.22
CA LYS A 206 11.94 11.82 1.70
C LYS A 206 11.89 11.94 0.18
N LEU A 207 11.02 11.16 -0.43
CA LEU A 207 10.86 11.12 -1.88
C LEU A 207 9.71 12.03 -2.34
N ASP A 208 9.95 12.84 -3.36
CA ASP A 208 8.88 13.43 -4.16
C ASP A 208 8.62 12.53 -5.37
N LEU A 209 7.36 12.14 -5.55
CA LEU A 209 6.93 11.23 -6.60
C LEU A 209 6.13 11.97 -7.68
N SER A 210 6.20 11.44 -8.91
CA SER A 210 5.35 11.84 -10.02
C SER A 210 4.72 10.59 -10.65
N VAL A 211 3.41 10.59 -10.78
CA VAL A 211 2.66 9.55 -11.52
C VAL A 211 2.62 9.84 -13.01
N ARG A 212 3.17 10.97 -13.44
CA ARG A 212 3.32 11.31 -14.85
C ARG A 212 4.57 10.61 -15.40
N GLY A 213 4.43 9.90 -16.51
CA GLY A 213 5.57 9.44 -17.30
C GLY A 213 6.48 10.61 -17.65
N LYS A 214 7.77 10.33 -18.00
CA LYS A 214 8.66 11.37 -18.50
C LYS A 214 7.97 12.11 -19.65
N ILE A 215 8.10 13.43 -19.71
CA ILE A 215 7.50 14.24 -20.78
C ILE A 215 7.69 13.62 -22.18
N PRO A 216 8.86 13.05 -22.53
CA PRO A 216 9.03 12.32 -23.78
C PRO A 216 8.14 11.09 -23.93
N GLU A 217 7.99 10.26 -22.87
CA GLU A 217 7.15 9.04 -22.89
C GLU A 217 5.66 9.37 -22.97
N GLN A 218 5.20 10.41 -22.26
CA GLN A 218 3.82 10.89 -22.39
C GLN A 218 3.56 11.47 -23.77
N MET A 219 4.53 12.19 -24.34
CA MET A 219 4.44 12.71 -25.70
C MET A 219 4.41 11.59 -26.76
N ASP A 220 5.09 10.47 -26.51
CA ASP A 220 5.01 9.29 -27.38
C ASP A 220 3.63 8.63 -27.33
N LYS A 221 3.09 8.43 -26.14
CA LYS A 221 1.72 7.91 -25.94
C LYS A 221 0.66 8.84 -26.56
N ASP A 222 0.78 10.14 -26.34
CA ASP A 222 -0.13 11.12 -26.91
C ASP A 222 -0.05 11.12 -28.46
N ALA A 223 1.15 10.94 -29.01
CA ALA A 223 1.38 10.84 -30.44
C ALA A 223 0.81 9.54 -31.04
N GLU A 224 1.00 8.40 -30.36
CA GLU A 224 0.42 7.11 -30.75
C GLU A 224 -1.10 7.17 -30.75
N LEU A 225 -1.71 7.74 -29.72
CA LEU A 225 -3.17 7.92 -29.62
C LEU A 225 -3.73 8.78 -30.76
N ILE A 226 -3.01 9.84 -31.18
CA ILE A 226 -3.41 10.66 -32.33
C ILE A 226 -3.33 9.85 -33.63
N LEU A 227 -2.28 9.07 -33.85
CA LEU A 227 -2.17 8.21 -35.03
C LEU A 227 -3.26 7.17 -35.10
N GLU A 228 -3.54 6.46 -33.99
CA GLU A 228 -4.61 5.49 -33.89
C GLU A 228 -5.98 6.11 -34.19
N CYS A 229 -6.22 7.32 -33.68
CA CYS A 229 -7.44 8.06 -33.95
C CYS A 229 -7.57 8.46 -35.44
N ILE A 230 -6.47 8.87 -36.08
CA ILE A 230 -6.44 9.18 -37.50
C ILE A 230 -6.74 7.92 -38.33
N GLU A 231 -6.14 6.79 -38.00
CA GLU A 231 -6.38 5.50 -38.67
C GLU A 231 -7.82 5.03 -38.54
N THR A 232 -8.37 5.06 -37.32
CA THR A 232 -9.77 4.66 -37.06
C THR A 232 -10.79 5.60 -37.76
N CYS A 233 -10.41 6.86 -37.98
CA CYS A 233 -11.21 7.84 -38.71
C CYS A 233 -11.00 7.82 -40.22
N GLY A 234 -10.42 6.77 -40.77
CA GLY A 234 -10.20 6.62 -42.22
C GLY A 234 -9.05 7.46 -42.76
N GLY A 235 -8.03 7.72 -41.96
CA GLY A 235 -6.80 8.44 -42.35
C GLY A 235 -6.88 9.97 -42.19
N LYS A 236 -7.95 10.49 -41.58
CA LYS A 236 -8.16 11.93 -41.37
C LYS A 236 -8.76 12.23 -39.99
N LEU A 237 -8.15 13.13 -39.26
CA LEU A 237 -8.75 13.77 -38.10
C LEU A 237 -9.42 15.09 -38.55
N PRO A 238 -10.77 15.30 -38.36
CA PRO A 238 -11.49 16.38 -38.95
C PRO A 238 -11.35 17.73 -38.22
N PHE A 239 -10.19 17.98 -37.64
CA PHE A 239 -9.79 19.24 -37.02
C PHE A 239 -8.25 19.33 -36.89
N THR A 240 -7.75 20.52 -36.58
CA THR A 240 -6.32 20.81 -36.45
C THR A 240 -5.97 21.18 -35.01
N ASP A 241 -4.71 21.49 -34.79
CA ASP A 241 -4.20 22.00 -33.49
C ASP A 241 -4.79 23.39 -33.11
N LYS A 242 -5.50 24.03 -34.01
CA LYS A 242 -6.25 25.30 -33.80
C LYS A 242 -7.65 25.10 -33.24
N ALA A 243 -8.15 23.85 -33.19
CA ALA A 243 -9.50 23.54 -32.69
C ALA A 243 -9.70 23.99 -31.25
N ASP A 244 -10.95 24.11 -30.86
CA ASP A 244 -11.37 24.51 -29.52
C ASP A 244 -10.84 23.51 -28.47
N PRO A 245 -10.35 23.98 -27.30
CA PRO A 245 -9.85 23.12 -26.22
C PRO A 245 -10.86 22.06 -25.75
N GLU A 246 -12.15 22.41 -25.71
CA GLU A 246 -13.20 21.49 -25.28
C GLU A 246 -13.43 20.38 -26.29
N ARG A 247 -13.38 20.69 -27.60
CA ARG A 247 -13.44 19.69 -28.64
C ARG A 247 -12.27 18.71 -28.58
N ILE A 248 -11.05 19.23 -28.45
CA ILE A 248 -9.85 18.38 -28.33
C ILE A 248 -9.97 17.48 -27.10
N LYS A 249 -10.44 18.00 -25.98
CA LYS A 249 -10.63 17.25 -24.75
C LYS A 249 -11.71 16.16 -24.89
N ALA A 250 -12.81 16.49 -25.55
CA ALA A 250 -13.91 15.54 -25.75
C ALA A 250 -13.55 14.41 -26.72
N GLU A 251 -12.86 14.72 -27.83
CA GLU A 251 -12.55 13.73 -28.87
C GLU A 251 -11.24 12.97 -28.63
N MET A 252 -10.25 13.59 -27.97
CA MET A 252 -8.89 13.04 -27.78
C MET A 252 -8.55 12.72 -26.31
N GLY A 253 -9.39 13.15 -25.36
CA GLY A 253 -9.11 12.93 -23.93
C GLY A 253 -7.92 13.70 -23.37
N MET A 254 -7.33 14.62 -24.13
CA MET A 254 -6.13 15.35 -23.76
C MET A 254 -6.29 16.88 -23.79
N SER A 255 -5.39 17.61 -23.12
CA SER A 255 -5.39 19.06 -23.16
C SER A 255 -4.91 19.59 -24.53
N LYS A 256 -5.34 20.79 -24.92
CA LYS A 256 -4.87 21.46 -26.17
C LYS A 256 -3.35 21.60 -26.20
N ALA A 257 -2.70 21.83 -25.05
CA ALA A 257 -1.25 21.93 -24.98
C ALA A 257 -0.54 20.58 -25.23
N ALA A 258 -1.11 19.48 -24.69
CA ALA A 258 -0.63 18.12 -24.97
C ALA A 258 -0.81 17.76 -26.44
N PHE A 259 -2.00 18.01 -26.98
CA PHE A 259 -2.32 17.79 -28.39
C PHE A 259 -1.37 18.52 -29.32
N LYS A 260 -1.12 19.82 -29.11
CA LYS A 260 -0.15 20.61 -29.90
C LYS A 260 1.26 20.03 -29.87
N ARG A 261 1.73 19.59 -28.69
CA ARG A 261 3.07 18.99 -28.57
C ARG A 261 3.15 17.66 -29.33
N ALA A 262 2.14 16.82 -29.22
CA ALA A 262 2.09 15.53 -29.91
C ALA A 262 1.99 15.69 -31.44
N VAL A 263 1.13 16.57 -31.92
CA VAL A 263 1.03 16.93 -33.34
C VAL A 263 2.34 17.48 -33.87
N GLY A 264 3.01 18.40 -33.15
CA GLY A 264 4.32 18.94 -33.52
C GLY A 264 5.40 17.84 -33.64
N ARG A 265 5.37 16.83 -32.74
CA ARG A 265 6.27 15.67 -32.78
C ARG A 265 6.01 14.80 -34.02
N LEU A 266 4.74 14.48 -34.30
CA LEU A 266 4.35 13.68 -35.47
C LEU A 266 4.72 14.36 -36.80
N LEU A 267 4.56 15.68 -36.87
CA LEU A 267 5.02 16.47 -38.02
C LEU A 267 6.52 16.37 -38.21
N LYS A 268 7.31 16.51 -37.15
CA LYS A 268 8.78 16.38 -37.17
C LYS A 268 9.21 14.98 -37.59
N GLN A 269 8.44 13.95 -37.22
CA GLN A 269 8.64 12.55 -37.59
C GLN A 269 8.16 12.25 -39.03
N LYS A 270 7.52 13.19 -39.72
CA LYS A 270 6.92 13.03 -41.05
C LYS A 270 5.87 11.90 -41.09
N LYS A 271 5.11 11.74 -40.03
CA LYS A 271 4.02 10.75 -39.94
C LYS A 271 2.65 11.32 -40.29
N ILE A 272 2.51 12.64 -40.22
CA ILE A 272 1.28 13.35 -40.49
C ILE A 272 1.53 14.63 -41.32
N VAL A 273 0.45 15.15 -41.93
CA VAL A 273 0.39 16.46 -42.58
C VAL A 273 -0.85 17.20 -42.07
N ILE A 274 -0.73 18.51 -41.84
CA ILE A 274 -1.85 19.38 -41.49
C ILE A 274 -2.31 20.10 -42.74
N LYS A 275 -3.61 20.00 -43.06
CA LYS A 275 -4.28 20.77 -44.09
C LYS A 275 -5.33 21.70 -43.45
N GLU A 276 -5.97 22.56 -44.23
CA GLU A 276 -6.95 23.52 -43.70
C GLU A 276 -8.14 22.84 -42.99
N ASP A 277 -8.52 21.66 -43.43
CA ASP A 277 -9.68 20.91 -43.01
C ASP A 277 -9.38 19.72 -42.04
N GLY A 278 -8.13 19.55 -41.65
CA GLY A 278 -7.76 18.49 -40.70
C GLY A 278 -6.31 18.04 -40.71
N ILE A 279 -6.05 16.98 -39.97
CA ILE A 279 -4.73 16.30 -39.87
C ILE A 279 -4.85 14.96 -40.59
N TYR A 280 -3.89 14.63 -41.42
CA TYR A 280 -3.85 13.40 -42.21
C TYR A 280 -2.62 12.58 -41.91
N SER A 281 -2.73 11.26 -41.92
CA SER A 281 -1.57 10.36 -41.96
C SER A 281 -0.85 10.44 -43.30
N LEU A 282 0.47 10.27 -43.28
CA LEU A 282 1.33 10.21 -44.47
C LEU A 282 1.64 8.77 -44.85
#